data_f3a661b0b60f94a2de7d64f56f5f9405
#
_entry.id   f3a661b0b60f94a2de7d64f56f5f9405
#
_cell.length_a   1.000
_cell.length_b   1.000
_cell.length_c   1.000
_cell.angle_alpha   90.00
_cell.angle_beta   90.00
_cell.angle_gamma   90.00
#
_symmetry.space_group_name_H-M   'P 1'
#
loop_
_entity.id
_entity.type
_entity.pdbx_description
1 polymer ?
#
loop_
_entity_poly.entity_id
_entity_poly.type
_entity_poly.pdbx_seq_one_letter_code
_entity_poly.pdbx_strand_id
1 'polypeptide(L)' 'MGNKLICGCVRVYRSDIEEAVRNGSHTYTEIQETTGAGTSCGNCRPLVEKVIREALSELDNN' A
#
# COMPACT_ATOMS: atom_id res chain seq x y z
N MET A 1 9.75 -13.05 -0.77
CA MET A 1 9.32 -13.86 -1.83
C MET A 1 7.91 -13.68 -2.21
N GLY A 2 7.29 -13.53 -3.09
CA GLY A 2 5.89 -13.35 -3.36
C GLY A 2 5.46 -11.93 -3.19
N ASN A 3 5.76 -11.11 -4.17
CA ASN A 3 5.28 -9.74 -4.19
C ASN A 3 3.84 -9.79 -4.70
N LYS A 4 2.88 -9.70 -3.77
CA LYS A 4 1.47 -9.84 -4.11
C LYS A 4 0.94 -8.60 -4.81
N LEU A 5 0.22 -8.81 -5.92
CA LEU A 5 -0.48 -7.73 -6.60
C LEU A 5 -1.66 -7.29 -5.74
N ILE A 6 -1.65 -6.03 -5.33
CA ILE A 6 -2.71 -5.48 -4.47
C ILE A 6 -3.80 -4.82 -5.31
N CYS A 7 -3.42 -4.01 -6.29
CA CYS A 7 -4.39 -3.36 -7.16
C CYS A 7 -4.12 -3.72 -8.61
N GLY A 8 -5.01 -4.51 -9.20
CA GLY A 8 -4.85 -4.95 -10.58
C GLY A 8 -5.10 -3.86 -11.60
N CYS A 9 -5.90 -2.85 -11.24
CA CYS A 9 -6.24 -1.78 -12.18
C CYS A 9 -5.04 -0.89 -12.49
N VAL A 10 -4.19 -0.66 -11.52
CA VAL A 10 -3.01 0.19 -11.69
C VAL A 10 -1.72 -0.57 -11.37
N ARG A 11 -1.80 -1.87 -11.24
CA ARG A 11 -0.65 -2.75 -11.01
C ARG A 11 0.21 -2.33 -9.83
N VAL A 12 -0.42 -2.09 -8.71
CA VAL A 12 0.28 -1.76 -7.49
C VAL A 12 0.53 -3.05 -6.70
N TYR A 13 1.77 -3.29 -6.36
CA TYR A 13 2.17 -4.47 -5.63
C TYR A 13 2.36 -4.14 -4.15
N ARG A 14 2.39 -5.19 -3.32
CA ARG A 14 2.59 -5.01 -1.89
C ARG A 14 3.89 -4.25 -1.58
N SER A 15 4.95 -4.56 -2.30
CA SER A 15 6.23 -3.88 -2.09
C SER A 15 6.15 -2.38 -2.37
N ASP A 16 5.32 -1.99 -3.34
CA ASP A 16 5.13 -0.58 -3.64
C ASP A 16 4.54 0.16 -2.45
N ILE A 17 3.56 -0.46 -1.80
CA ILE A 17 2.90 0.13 -0.64
C ILE A 17 3.85 0.15 0.55
N GLU A 18 4.59 -0.93 0.76
CA GLU A 18 5.54 -1.00 1.86
C GLU A 18 6.62 0.06 1.72
N GLU A 19 7.12 0.25 0.51
CA GLU A 19 8.12 1.28 0.27
C GLU A 19 7.56 2.67 0.52
N ALA A 20 6.33 2.92 0.07
CA ALA A 20 5.68 4.21 0.30
C ALA A 20 5.52 4.47 1.80
N VAL A 21 5.16 3.46 2.56
CA VAL A 21 5.03 3.58 4.01
C VAL A 21 6.38 3.95 4.64
N ARG A 22 7.45 3.32 4.19
CA ARG A 22 8.79 3.64 4.69
C ARG A 22 9.18 5.08 4.39
N ASN A 23 8.67 5.61 3.30
CA ASN A 23 8.98 6.97 2.87
C ASN A 23 8.06 8.02 3.50
N GLY A 24 7.14 7.59 4.38
CA GLY A 24 6.31 8.52 5.10
C GLY A 24 4.83 8.52 4.75
N SER A 25 4.42 7.69 3.79
CA SER A 25 3.01 7.60 3.38
C SER A 25 2.28 6.63 4.31
N HIS A 26 1.64 7.16 5.34
CA HIS A 26 1.04 6.35 6.39
C HIS A 26 -0.48 6.22 6.29
N THR A 27 -1.11 6.94 5.38
CA THR A 27 -2.55 6.88 5.20
C THR A 27 -2.90 6.40 3.81
N TYR A 28 -4.14 5.91 3.65
CA TYR A 28 -4.61 5.46 2.35
C TYR A 28 -4.50 6.57 1.30
N THR A 29 -4.87 7.80 1.67
CA THR A 29 -4.79 8.93 0.75
C THR A 29 -3.36 9.17 0.29
N GLU A 30 -2.40 9.11 1.20
CA GLU A 30 -1.00 9.31 0.86
C GLU A 30 -0.48 8.19 -0.04
N ILE A 31 -0.86 6.95 0.25
CA ILE A 31 -0.50 5.81 -0.59
C ILE A 31 -1.09 5.97 -1.98
N GLN A 32 -2.34 6.41 -2.06
CA GLN A 32 -3.03 6.65 -3.33
C GLN A 32 -2.28 7.67 -4.18
N GLU A 33 -1.84 8.76 -3.57
CA GLU A 33 -1.10 9.79 -4.27
C GLU A 33 0.29 9.31 -4.70
N THR A 34 0.92 8.47 -3.89
CA THR A 34 2.28 8.00 -4.15
C THR A 34 2.31 6.86 -5.17
N THR A 35 1.39 5.90 -5.05
CA THR A 35 1.41 4.68 -5.87
C THR A 35 0.29 4.63 -6.89
N GLY A 36 -0.77 5.40 -6.72
CA GLY A 36 -1.95 5.34 -7.57
C GLY A 36 -2.92 4.24 -7.19
N ALA A 37 -2.67 3.52 -6.11
CA ALA A 37 -3.53 2.43 -5.67
C ALA A 37 -4.94 2.93 -5.40
N GLY A 38 -5.94 2.24 -5.94
CA GLY A 38 -7.33 2.55 -5.68
C GLY A 38 -7.87 3.76 -6.42
N THR A 39 -7.07 4.43 -7.24
CA THR A 39 -7.54 5.62 -7.94
C THR A 39 -8.56 5.29 -9.04
N SER A 40 -8.49 4.09 -9.58
CA SER A 40 -9.37 3.69 -10.68
C SER A 40 -10.65 3.03 -10.22
N CYS A 41 -10.56 2.07 -9.30
CA CYS A 41 -11.73 1.28 -8.92
C CYS A 41 -12.07 1.32 -7.43
N GLY A 42 -11.09 1.60 -6.59
CA GLY A 42 -11.31 1.63 -5.15
C GLY A 42 -11.54 0.28 -4.50
N ASN A 43 -11.60 -0.79 -5.29
CA ASN A 43 -11.87 -2.13 -4.75
C ASN A 43 -10.73 -2.67 -3.93
N CYS A 44 -9.54 -2.12 -4.10
CA CYS A 44 -8.37 -2.56 -3.37
C CYS A 44 -8.16 -1.82 -2.05
N ARG A 45 -9.06 -0.89 -1.71
CA ARG A 45 -8.91 -0.10 -0.49
C ARG A 45 -8.72 -0.94 0.77
N PRO A 46 -9.54 -1.98 1.03
CA PRO A 46 -9.33 -2.80 2.23
C PRO A 46 -7.97 -3.48 2.24
N LEU A 47 -7.52 -3.95 1.08
CA LEU A 47 -6.21 -4.59 0.98
C LEU A 47 -5.08 -3.59 1.20
N VAL A 48 -5.21 -2.40 0.61
CA VAL A 48 -4.20 -1.35 0.78
C VAL A 48 -4.08 -0.96 2.25
N GLU A 49 -5.23 -0.74 2.90
CA GLU A 49 -5.23 -0.37 4.31
C GLU A 49 -4.60 -1.46 5.18
N LYS A 50 -4.87 -2.71 4.85
CA LYS A 50 -4.29 -3.83 5.57
C LYS A 50 -2.77 -3.82 5.44
N VAL A 51 -2.27 -3.63 4.23
CA VAL A 51 -0.82 -3.61 3.99
C VAL A 51 -0.17 -2.44 4.71
N ILE A 52 -0.82 -1.27 4.69
CA ILE A 52 -0.32 -0.09 5.41
C ILE A 52 -0.16 -0.41 6.89
N ARG A 53 -1.20 -1.02 7.47
CA ARG A 53 -1.19 -1.37 8.89
C ARG A 53 -0.08 -2.34 9.22
N GLU A 54 0.11 -3.35 8.39
CA GLU A 54 1.15 -4.34 8.58
C GLU A 54 2.54 -3.72 8.45
N ALA A 55 2.72 -2.86 7.46
CA ALA A 55 4.00 -2.21 7.25
C ALA A 55 4.35 -1.27 8.40
N LEU A 56 3.36 -0.53 8.91
CA LEU A 56 3.57 0.34 10.06
C LEU A 56 3.94 -0.46 11.30
N SER A 57 3.31 -1.62 11.48
CA SER A 57 3.61 -2.48 12.60
C SER A 57 5.06 -2.98 12.52
N GLU A 58 5.52 -3.33 11.34
CA GLU A 58 6.90 -3.76 11.15
C GLU A 58 7.90 -2.65 11.47
N LEU A 59 7.60 -1.43 11.05
CA LEU A 59 8.44 -0.29 11.35
C LEU A 59 8.49 -0.02 12.86
N ASP A 60 7.35 -0.17 13.51
CA ASP A 60 7.23 0.08 14.94
C ASP A 60 7.97 -0.97 15.77
N ASN A 61 8.12 -2.17 15.23
CA ASN A 61 8.78 -3.27 15.93
C ASN A 61 10.30 -3.26 15.79
N ASN A 62 10.83 -2.34 15.04
CA ASN A 62 12.26 -2.19 14.91
C ASN A 62 12.76 -1.13 15.87
#